data_daf55322711444524eb5ddf8a089915a
#
_entry.id   daf55322711444524eb5ddf8a089915a
#
_cell.length_a   1.000
_cell.length_b   1.000
_cell.length_c   1.000
_cell.angle_alpha   90.00
_cell.angle_beta   90.00
_cell.angle_gamma   90.00
#
_symmetry.space_group_name_H-M   'P 1'
#
loop_
_entity.id
_entity.type
_entity.pdbx_description
1 polymer ?
#
loop_
_entity_poly.entity_id
_entity_poly.type
_entity_poly.pdbx_seq_one_letter_code
_entity_poly.pdbx_strand_id
1 'polypeptide(L)'
;IKTKEGNIVYTGDFKFDQSAIEMYQTDYGRLAEIGKEGVLALLSDSSNAENPAQVASEAQIADEVFDTIRYWEGRIIVACVASNLQRVQQVLNAADRSGRKVVLTGQDFERIIRTAMKLEKLQLPSEDLLVKPKEMKKYAPEQLLILETGRMGEPIKSLQKMANNTHGVVRIEEGDLVYITTTPTTAMETTVAKTEDIVYRAGATVKQISDNLRVSGHANPNDLQLMLNLMKPKYFIPVQGEYRQLAAHADLAHEIGMPYKDIFITGRGDILEYTKGRMSVAG
;
A
#
# COMPACT_ATOMS: atom_id res chain seq x y z
N ILE A 1 6.00 -15.32 -16.90
CA ILE A 1 5.74 -16.63 -17.55
C ILE A 1 6.73 -16.79 -18.72
N LYS A 2 7.52 -17.86 -18.72
CA LYS A 2 8.44 -18.15 -19.84
C LYS A 2 7.70 -18.96 -20.90
N THR A 3 7.79 -18.52 -22.15
CA THR A 3 7.23 -19.20 -23.32
C THR A 3 8.29 -19.39 -24.39
N LYS A 4 7.99 -20.18 -25.41
CA LYS A 4 8.90 -20.37 -26.57
C LYS A 4 9.04 -19.08 -27.41
N GLU A 5 8.05 -18.21 -27.33
CA GLU A 5 7.97 -16.96 -28.11
C GLU A 5 8.54 -15.74 -27.34
N GLY A 6 8.93 -15.91 -26.08
CA GLY A 6 9.45 -14.90 -25.19
C GLY A 6 8.76 -14.89 -23.83
N ASN A 7 9.19 -14.00 -22.95
CA ASN A 7 8.64 -13.87 -21.61
C ASN A 7 7.36 -13.02 -21.63
N ILE A 8 6.36 -13.44 -20.86
CA ILE A 8 5.21 -12.60 -20.51
C ILE A 8 5.40 -12.14 -19.07
N VAL A 9 5.42 -10.83 -18.86
CA VAL A 9 5.63 -10.21 -17.56
C VAL A 9 4.34 -9.52 -17.11
N TYR A 10 3.91 -9.79 -15.88
CA TYR A 10 2.85 -9.08 -15.19
C TYR A 10 3.41 -8.48 -13.91
N THR A 11 3.29 -7.18 -13.75
CA THR A 11 3.91 -6.46 -12.63
C THR A 11 3.19 -6.68 -11.31
N GLY A 12 1.87 -6.86 -11.32
CA GLY A 12 1.05 -6.57 -10.16
C GLY A 12 1.16 -5.08 -9.79
N ASP A 13 0.69 -4.72 -8.60
CA ASP A 13 0.91 -3.39 -8.04
C ASP A 13 2.37 -3.22 -7.70
N PHE A 14 2.99 -2.12 -8.09
CA PHE A 14 4.39 -1.85 -7.80
C PHE A 14 4.68 -0.35 -7.71
N LYS A 15 5.77 -0.01 -7.08
CA LYS A 15 6.47 1.26 -7.18
C LYS A 15 7.97 1.03 -7.03
N PHE A 16 8.79 1.92 -7.56
CA PHE A 16 10.23 1.91 -7.32
C PHE A 16 10.57 2.88 -6.20
N ASP A 17 11.01 2.33 -5.07
CA ASP A 17 11.43 3.12 -3.91
C ASP A 17 12.84 2.69 -3.48
N GLN A 18 13.80 3.60 -3.68
CA GLN A 18 15.20 3.35 -3.35
C GLN A 18 15.49 3.48 -1.85
N SER A 19 14.56 4.03 -1.07
CA SER A 19 14.66 4.18 0.37
C SER A 19 14.04 3.01 1.15
N ALA A 20 13.45 2.04 0.46
CA ALA A 20 12.89 0.85 1.08
C ALA A 20 13.98 0.08 1.83
N ILE A 21 13.64 -0.49 2.99
CA ILE A 21 14.58 -1.36 3.72
C ILE A 21 14.89 -2.59 2.88
N GLU A 22 16.06 -3.22 3.10
CA GLU A 22 16.61 -4.31 2.29
C GLU A 22 15.58 -5.41 1.97
N MET A 23 14.78 -5.78 2.94
CA MET A 23 13.73 -6.80 2.84
C MET A 23 12.65 -6.48 1.77
N TYR A 24 12.46 -5.20 1.43
CA TYR A 24 11.43 -4.69 0.50
C TYR A 24 12.03 -4.00 -0.73
N GLN A 25 13.35 -4.04 -0.89
CA GLN A 25 14.00 -3.45 -2.06
C GLN A 25 13.65 -4.21 -3.34
N THR A 26 13.51 -3.47 -4.42
CA THR A 26 13.32 -4.03 -5.75
C THR A 26 14.64 -4.62 -6.27
N ASP A 27 14.60 -5.85 -6.73
CA ASP A 27 15.75 -6.48 -7.42
C ASP A 27 15.84 -5.98 -8.87
N TYR A 28 16.44 -4.80 -9.05
CA TYR A 28 16.66 -4.20 -10.37
C TYR A 28 17.55 -5.08 -11.26
N GLY A 29 18.49 -5.82 -10.67
CA GLY A 29 19.35 -6.75 -11.39
C GLY A 29 18.52 -7.82 -12.09
N ARG A 30 17.60 -8.42 -11.34
CA ARG A 30 16.70 -9.45 -11.89
C ARG A 30 15.73 -8.91 -12.94
N LEU A 31 15.21 -7.69 -12.75
CA LEU A 31 14.39 -7.03 -13.77
C LEU A 31 15.16 -6.81 -15.07
N ALA A 32 16.40 -6.31 -14.98
CA ALA A 32 17.23 -6.10 -16.15
C ALA A 32 17.58 -7.42 -16.87
N GLU A 33 17.82 -8.52 -16.14
CA GLU A 33 18.04 -9.86 -16.71
C GLU A 33 16.81 -10.33 -17.51
N ILE A 34 15.59 -10.19 -16.94
CA ILE A 34 14.34 -10.56 -17.62
C ILE A 34 14.20 -9.77 -18.92
N GLY A 35 14.47 -8.47 -18.89
CA GLY A 35 14.48 -7.63 -20.10
C GLY A 35 15.45 -8.11 -21.16
N LYS A 36 16.67 -8.55 -20.76
CA LYS A 36 17.68 -9.11 -21.67
C LYS A 36 17.29 -10.48 -22.24
N GLU A 37 16.56 -11.31 -21.48
CA GLU A 37 16.02 -12.58 -21.95
C GLU A 37 14.97 -12.40 -23.08
N GLY A 38 14.41 -11.21 -23.22
CA GLY A 38 13.37 -10.87 -24.21
C GLY A 38 11.96 -10.98 -23.64
N VAL A 39 11.24 -9.85 -23.66
CA VAL A 39 9.85 -9.75 -23.18
C VAL A 39 8.91 -9.64 -24.37
N LEU A 40 8.09 -10.66 -24.57
CA LEU A 40 7.05 -10.68 -25.61
C LEU A 40 5.94 -9.69 -25.26
N ALA A 41 5.45 -9.75 -24.03
CA ALA A 41 4.36 -8.89 -23.56
C ALA A 41 4.61 -8.46 -22.11
N LEU A 42 4.38 -7.17 -21.85
CA LEU A 42 4.35 -6.59 -20.52
C LEU A 42 2.93 -6.15 -20.19
N LEU A 43 2.37 -6.72 -19.12
CA LEU A 43 1.13 -6.26 -18.50
C LEU A 43 1.51 -5.46 -17.26
N SER A 44 1.25 -4.15 -17.24
CA SER A 44 1.71 -3.29 -16.15
C SER A 44 0.60 -2.45 -15.54
N ASP A 45 0.64 -2.33 -14.21
CA ASP A 45 -0.25 -1.50 -13.40
C ASP A 45 -0.26 -0.05 -13.90
N SER A 46 -1.44 0.52 -14.09
CA SER A 46 -1.67 1.87 -14.61
C SER A 46 -2.37 2.79 -13.62
N SER A 47 -2.63 2.34 -12.39
CA SER A 47 -3.50 3.01 -11.42
C SER A 47 -3.10 4.46 -11.11
N ASN A 48 -1.84 4.84 -11.35
CA ASN A 48 -1.34 6.17 -11.05
C ASN A 48 -0.71 6.88 -12.26
N ALA A 49 -0.97 6.39 -13.47
CA ALA A 49 -0.34 6.88 -14.71
C ALA A 49 -0.63 8.35 -15.04
N GLU A 50 -1.81 8.85 -14.70
CA GLU A 50 -2.20 10.24 -14.97
C GLU A 50 -1.58 11.26 -14.02
N ASN A 51 -0.96 10.81 -12.95
CA ASN A 51 -0.61 11.69 -11.86
C ASN A 51 0.91 11.95 -11.80
N PRO A 52 1.37 13.10 -12.28
CA PRO A 52 2.78 13.46 -12.34
C PRO A 52 3.38 13.77 -10.97
N ALA A 53 2.55 13.93 -9.92
CA ALA A 53 3.06 14.30 -8.61
C ALA A 53 3.86 13.15 -7.99
N GLN A 54 4.98 13.50 -7.42
CA GLN A 54 5.87 12.56 -6.76
C GLN A 54 5.20 11.91 -5.55
N VAL A 55 5.31 10.61 -5.45
CA VAL A 55 4.85 9.84 -4.30
C VAL A 55 5.95 9.88 -3.23
N ALA A 56 5.55 10.01 -1.96
CA ALA A 56 6.48 10.01 -0.84
C ALA A 56 7.26 8.69 -0.77
N SER A 57 8.54 8.81 -0.47
CA SER A 57 9.40 7.65 -0.22
C SER A 57 9.04 6.97 1.09
N GLU A 58 9.37 5.69 1.23
CA GLU A 58 9.12 4.95 2.47
C GLU A 58 9.90 5.52 3.66
N ALA A 59 11.06 6.17 3.42
CA ALA A 59 11.78 6.89 4.46
C ALA A 59 10.97 8.10 4.98
N GLN A 60 10.46 8.95 4.07
CA GLN A 60 9.60 10.08 4.45
C GLN A 60 8.34 9.63 5.19
N ILE A 61 7.76 8.52 4.76
CA ILE A 61 6.60 7.92 5.43
C ILE A 61 6.97 7.42 6.83
N ALA A 62 8.11 6.77 6.99
CA ALA A 62 8.58 6.29 8.29
C ALA A 62 8.82 7.44 9.27
N ASP A 63 9.39 8.56 8.80
CA ASP A 63 9.61 9.76 9.59
C ASP A 63 8.27 10.39 10.02
N GLU A 64 7.31 10.55 9.11
CA GLU A 64 5.97 11.09 9.43
C GLU A 64 5.22 10.21 10.44
N VAL A 65 5.30 8.87 10.28
CA VAL A 65 4.71 7.93 11.23
C VAL A 65 5.37 8.05 12.60
N PHE A 66 6.70 8.13 12.64
CA PHE A 66 7.44 8.26 13.90
C PHE A 66 7.12 9.58 14.60
N ASP A 67 7.15 10.71 13.89
CA ASP A 67 6.88 12.01 14.47
C ASP A 67 5.44 12.10 14.98
N THR A 68 4.47 11.58 14.24
CA THR A 68 3.07 11.54 14.69
C THR A 68 2.92 10.74 15.98
N ILE A 69 3.57 9.56 16.08
CA ILE A 69 3.46 8.69 17.25
C ILE A 69 4.22 9.28 18.44
N ARG A 70 5.38 9.87 18.21
CA ARG A 70 6.25 10.41 19.25
C ARG A 70 5.67 11.63 19.97
N TYR A 71 5.05 12.55 19.21
CA TYR A 71 4.62 13.83 19.76
C TYR A 71 3.20 13.82 20.33
N TRP A 72 2.44 12.74 20.18
CA TRP A 72 1.12 12.66 20.78
C TRP A 72 1.18 12.28 22.25
N GLU A 73 0.54 13.07 23.13
CA GLU A 73 0.57 12.87 24.59
C GLU A 73 -0.49 11.90 25.12
N GLY A 74 -1.44 11.48 24.28
CA GLY A 74 -2.51 10.52 24.60
C GLY A 74 -2.30 9.13 24.00
N ARG A 75 -3.35 8.32 24.09
CA ARG A 75 -3.42 7.02 23.43
C ARG A 75 -3.58 7.20 21.93
N ILE A 76 -2.97 6.30 21.15
CA ILE A 76 -3.03 6.34 19.70
C ILE A 76 -3.72 5.08 19.18
N ILE A 77 -4.64 5.24 18.22
CA ILE A 77 -5.27 4.16 17.48
C ILE A 77 -4.86 4.30 16.03
N VAL A 78 -3.99 3.42 15.56
CA VAL A 78 -3.50 3.42 14.17
C VAL A 78 -4.36 2.48 13.34
N ALA A 79 -4.95 2.99 12.27
CA ALA A 79 -5.67 2.21 11.26
C ALA A 79 -4.76 1.92 10.07
N CYS A 80 -4.52 0.65 9.78
CA CYS A 80 -3.61 0.18 8.74
C CYS A 80 -4.20 -1.02 7.99
N VAL A 81 -3.85 -1.21 6.72
CA VAL A 81 -4.18 -2.42 5.97
C VAL A 81 -3.16 -3.51 6.27
N ALA A 82 -3.62 -4.70 6.68
CA ALA A 82 -2.77 -5.80 7.12
C ALA A 82 -1.78 -6.31 6.05
N SER A 83 -2.10 -6.18 4.78
CA SER A 83 -1.22 -6.57 3.67
C SER A 83 -0.04 -5.62 3.46
N ASN A 84 -0.11 -4.40 3.99
CA ASN A 84 1.02 -3.47 3.95
C ASN A 84 1.96 -3.74 5.14
N LEU A 85 2.74 -4.82 5.05
CA LEU A 85 3.67 -5.22 6.11
C LEU A 85 4.73 -4.17 6.40
N GLN A 86 5.16 -3.41 5.39
CA GLN A 86 6.13 -2.33 5.58
C GLN A 86 5.55 -1.22 6.47
N ARG A 87 4.29 -0.83 6.26
CA ARG A 87 3.60 0.12 7.13
C ARG A 87 3.44 -0.40 8.55
N VAL A 88 3.06 -1.68 8.68
CA VAL A 88 3.01 -2.34 10.00
C VAL A 88 4.37 -2.27 10.69
N GLN A 89 5.47 -2.59 9.98
CA GLN A 89 6.83 -2.50 10.53
C GLN A 89 7.18 -1.08 10.97
N GLN A 90 6.87 -0.06 10.16
CA GLN A 90 7.10 1.34 10.50
C GLN A 90 6.38 1.74 11.79
N VAL A 91 5.11 1.33 11.95
CA VAL A 91 4.32 1.60 13.16
C VAL A 91 4.91 0.90 14.38
N LEU A 92 5.30 -0.37 14.26
CA LEU A 92 5.94 -1.12 15.35
C LEU A 92 7.27 -0.48 15.78
N ASN A 93 8.11 -0.10 14.81
CA ASN A 93 9.38 0.58 15.08
C ASN A 93 9.17 1.94 15.75
N ALA A 94 8.19 2.71 15.31
CA ALA A 94 7.86 4.01 15.84
C ALA A 94 7.31 3.89 17.28
N ALA A 95 6.47 2.91 17.54
CA ALA A 95 5.93 2.65 18.89
C ALA A 95 7.05 2.28 19.87
N ASP A 96 7.93 1.36 19.51
CA ASP A 96 9.05 0.93 20.32
C ASP A 96 9.99 2.10 20.66
N ARG A 97 10.41 2.85 19.63
CA ARG A 97 11.27 4.04 19.80
C ARG A 97 10.63 5.15 20.65
N SER A 98 9.30 5.18 20.73
CA SER A 98 8.52 6.13 21.53
C SER A 98 8.15 5.58 22.91
N GLY A 99 8.62 4.39 23.29
CA GLY A 99 8.32 3.76 24.58
C GLY A 99 6.87 3.30 24.72
N ARG A 100 6.13 3.13 23.62
CA ARG A 100 4.73 2.69 23.64
C ARG A 100 4.61 1.19 23.50
N LYS A 101 3.68 0.60 24.21
CA LYS A 101 3.26 -0.80 24.04
C LYS A 101 2.18 -0.88 22.97
N VAL A 102 2.20 -1.95 22.17
CA VAL A 102 1.29 -2.13 21.05
C VAL A 102 0.27 -3.21 21.37
N VAL A 103 -1.00 -2.87 21.22
CA VAL A 103 -2.11 -3.80 21.29
C VAL A 103 -2.59 -4.06 19.85
N LEU A 104 -2.58 -5.32 19.46
CA LEU A 104 -3.07 -5.73 18.15
C LEU A 104 -4.57 -5.97 18.21
N THR A 105 -5.29 -5.38 17.25
CA THR A 105 -6.73 -5.62 17.05
C THR A 105 -7.02 -5.82 15.56
N GLY A 106 -8.18 -6.38 15.26
CA GLY A 106 -8.57 -6.70 13.89
C GLY A 106 -8.67 -8.20 13.63
N GLN A 107 -9.53 -8.55 12.71
CA GLN A 107 -9.79 -9.95 12.37
C GLN A 107 -8.58 -10.56 11.67
N ASP A 108 -8.18 -11.76 12.10
CA ASP A 108 -7.02 -12.52 11.55
C ASP A 108 -5.65 -11.85 11.71
N PHE A 109 -5.56 -10.66 12.31
CA PHE A 109 -4.33 -9.90 12.33
C PHE A 109 -3.19 -10.60 13.08
N GLU A 110 -3.47 -11.15 14.24
CA GLU A 110 -2.47 -11.92 15.01
C GLU A 110 -1.89 -13.08 14.18
N ARG A 111 -2.72 -13.72 13.37
CA ARG A 111 -2.29 -14.80 12.46
C ARG A 111 -1.40 -14.24 11.34
N ILE A 112 -1.75 -13.09 10.74
CA ILE A 112 -0.97 -12.45 9.68
C ILE A 112 0.41 -12.06 10.22
N ILE A 113 0.47 -11.39 11.36
CA ILE A 113 1.73 -10.99 12.01
C ILE A 113 2.61 -12.20 12.31
N ARG A 114 2.06 -13.23 12.94
CA ARG A 114 2.82 -14.45 13.23
C ARG A 114 3.37 -15.13 11.97
N THR A 115 2.57 -15.13 10.90
CA THR A 115 3.02 -15.69 9.62
C THR A 115 4.12 -14.84 8.99
N ALA A 116 3.95 -13.51 8.98
CA ALA A 116 4.96 -12.58 8.47
C ALA A 116 6.29 -12.70 9.23
N MET A 117 6.23 -12.84 10.55
CA MET A 117 7.42 -13.07 11.38
C MET A 117 8.11 -14.40 11.05
N LYS A 118 7.35 -15.49 10.88
CA LYS A 118 7.90 -16.80 10.49
C LYS A 118 8.56 -16.77 9.11
N LEU A 119 8.07 -15.91 8.21
CA LEU A 119 8.62 -15.72 6.87
C LEU A 119 9.73 -14.64 6.84
N GLU A 120 10.14 -14.16 8.00
CA GLU A 120 11.15 -13.09 8.14
C GLU A 120 10.77 -11.79 7.39
N LYS A 121 9.46 -11.56 7.16
CA LYS A 121 8.92 -10.37 6.50
C LYS A 121 8.42 -9.32 7.49
N LEU A 122 8.53 -9.58 8.77
CA LEU A 122 8.24 -8.65 9.87
C LEU A 122 9.10 -9.01 11.07
N GLN A 123 9.63 -8.01 11.75
CA GLN A 123 10.43 -8.17 12.96
C GLN A 123 9.84 -7.35 14.11
N LEU A 124 9.79 -7.93 15.30
CA LEU A 124 9.48 -7.16 16.50
C LEU A 124 10.75 -6.45 16.99
N PRO A 125 10.69 -5.11 17.16
CA PRO A 125 11.83 -4.35 17.65
C PRO A 125 12.24 -4.77 19.09
N SER A 126 11.27 -5.12 19.93
CA SER A 126 11.49 -5.65 21.28
C SER A 126 10.49 -6.77 21.60
N GLU A 127 10.90 -7.73 22.44
CA GLU A 127 10.07 -8.89 22.80
C GLU A 127 8.82 -8.49 23.61
N ASP A 128 8.90 -7.42 24.38
CA ASP A 128 7.85 -6.93 25.26
C ASP A 128 6.98 -5.83 24.63
N LEU A 129 7.17 -5.54 23.33
CA LEU A 129 6.41 -4.53 22.59
C LEU A 129 4.91 -4.84 22.56
N LEU A 130 4.57 -6.09 22.29
CA LEU A 130 3.18 -6.51 22.12
C LEU A 130 2.54 -6.89 23.47
N VAL A 131 1.40 -6.27 23.76
CA VAL A 131 0.61 -6.57 24.96
C VAL A 131 -0.79 -7.05 24.60
N LYS A 132 -1.36 -7.89 25.47
CA LYS A 132 -2.72 -8.41 25.26
C LYS A 132 -3.77 -7.34 25.56
N PRO A 133 -4.94 -7.34 24.88
CA PRO A 133 -5.99 -6.35 25.14
C PRO A 133 -6.41 -6.26 26.62
N LYS A 134 -6.47 -7.38 27.34
CA LYS A 134 -6.80 -7.40 28.78
C LYS A 134 -5.78 -6.69 29.67
N GLU A 135 -4.58 -6.44 29.16
CA GLU A 135 -3.48 -5.81 29.89
C GLU A 135 -3.39 -4.30 29.66
N MET A 136 -4.18 -3.74 28.73
CA MET A 136 -4.17 -2.29 28.46
C MET A 136 -4.31 -1.43 29.70
N LYS A 137 -5.15 -1.86 30.66
CA LYS A 137 -5.40 -1.11 31.89
C LYS A 137 -4.17 -0.97 32.81
N LYS A 138 -3.07 -1.68 32.51
CA LYS A 138 -1.81 -1.58 33.28
C LYS A 138 -0.94 -0.41 32.82
N TYR A 139 -1.27 0.22 31.70
CA TYR A 139 -0.47 1.25 31.05
C TYR A 139 -1.25 2.57 31.00
N ALA A 140 -0.54 3.67 31.14
CA ALA A 140 -1.11 5.00 30.93
C ALA A 140 -1.42 5.24 29.44
N PRO A 141 -2.37 6.13 29.11
CA PRO A 141 -2.76 6.37 27.70
C PRO A 141 -1.57 6.67 26.78
N GLU A 142 -0.65 7.52 27.21
CA GLU A 142 0.55 7.89 26.46
C GLU A 142 1.52 6.73 26.22
N GLN A 143 1.38 5.63 26.94
CA GLN A 143 2.16 4.41 26.76
C GLN A 143 1.50 3.38 25.83
N LEU A 144 0.32 3.68 25.31
CA LEU A 144 -0.45 2.75 24.51
C LEU A 144 -0.59 3.18 23.06
N LEU A 145 -0.38 2.23 22.18
CA LEU A 145 -0.74 2.28 20.77
C LEU A 145 -1.59 1.07 20.43
N ILE A 146 -2.77 1.30 19.85
CA ILE A 146 -3.63 0.25 19.35
C ILE A 146 -3.43 0.20 17.85
N LEU A 147 -2.98 -0.94 17.32
CA LEU A 147 -2.83 -1.15 15.91
C LEU A 147 -4.03 -1.97 15.40
N GLU A 148 -4.96 -1.26 14.77
CA GLU A 148 -6.14 -1.83 14.15
C GLU A 148 -5.87 -2.11 12.69
N THR A 149 -6.04 -3.36 12.29
CA THR A 149 -5.83 -3.74 10.91
C THR A 149 -6.90 -4.70 10.40
N GLY A 150 -6.93 -4.85 9.08
CA GLY A 150 -7.85 -5.72 8.39
C GLY A 150 -7.61 -5.67 6.88
N ARG A 151 -8.55 -6.20 6.13
CA ARG A 151 -8.59 -6.04 4.67
C ARG A 151 -8.93 -4.59 4.33
N MET A 152 -8.76 -4.22 3.05
CA MET A 152 -9.10 -2.87 2.60
C MET A 152 -10.52 -2.47 3.04
N GLY A 153 -10.65 -1.34 3.72
CA GLY A 153 -11.90 -0.80 4.25
C GLY A 153 -12.35 -1.36 5.61
N GLU A 154 -11.82 -2.47 6.09
CA GLU A 154 -12.16 -3.01 7.41
C GLU A 154 -11.69 -2.13 8.57
N PRO A 155 -10.46 -1.56 8.56
CA PRO A 155 -10.03 -0.67 9.64
C PRO A 155 -10.96 0.53 9.82
N ILE A 156 -11.44 1.14 8.72
CA ILE A 156 -12.37 2.28 8.76
C ILE A 156 -13.71 1.89 9.41
N LYS A 157 -14.24 0.73 9.05
CA LYS A 157 -15.46 0.19 9.69
C LYS A 157 -15.24 -0.13 11.17
N SER A 158 -14.06 -0.60 11.52
CA SER A 158 -13.69 -0.89 12.91
C SER A 158 -13.61 0.38 13.74
N LEU A 159 -13.02 1.46 13.21
CA LEU A 159 -13.02 2.78 13.85
C LEU A 159 -14.45 3.27 14.16
N GLN A 160 -15.38 3.10 13.22
CA GLN A 160 -16.79 3.44 13.45
C GLN A 160 -17.38 2.65 14.63
N LYS A 161 -17.06 1.34 14.73
CA LYS A 161 -17.51 0.51 15.85
C LYS A 161 -16.88 0.96 17.18
N MET A 162 -15.60 1.33 17.17
CA MET A 162 -14.90 1.84 18.34
C MET A 162 -15.52 3.15 18.84
N ALA A 163 -15.80 4.09 17.93
CA ALA A 163 -16.41 5.38 18.27
C ALA A 163 -17.86 5.25 18.73
N ASN A 164 -18.62 4.29 18.17
CA ASN A 164 -20.00 4.01 18.56
C ASN A 164 -20.12 3.05 19.76
N ASN A 165 -19.02 2.69 20.44
CA ASN A 165 -19.00 1.77 21.57
C ASN A 165 -19.53 0.35 21.27
N THR A 166 -19.47 -0.09 20.03
CA THR A 166 -19.91 -1.43 19.58
C THR A 166 -18.74 -2.37 19.26
N HIS A 167 -17.50 -1.90 19.38
CA HIS A 167 -16.32 -2.73 19.23
C HIS A 167 -16.07 -3.54 20.50
N GLY A 168 -15.74 -4.85 20.34
CA GLY A 168 -15.65 -5.78 21.47
C GLY A 168 -14.46 -5.58 22.40
N VAL A 169 -13.44 -4.79 21.98
CA VAL A 169 -12.16 -4.69 22.70
C VAL A 169 -11.83 -3.24 23.03
N VAL A 170 -12.00 -2.32 22.11
CA VAL A 170 -11.53 -0.93 22.19
C VAL A 170 -12.71 0.02 22.02
N ARG A 171 -12.68 1.11 22.79
CA ARG A 171 -13.53 2.29 22.59
C ARG A 171 -12.63 3.47 22.29
N ILE A 172 -13.08 4.37 21.44
CA ILE A 172 -12.45 5.68 21.25
C ILE A 172 -12.90 6.59 22.39
N GLU A 173 -11.95 7.26 23.00
CA GLU A 173 -12.15 8.11 24.18
C GLU A 173 -11.64 9.53 23.90
N GLU A 174 -12.06 10.47 24.71
CA GLU A 174 -11.54 11.85 24.66
C GLU A 174 -10.02 11.87 24.84
N GLY A 175 -9.33 12.62 23.99
CA GLY A 175 -7.87 12.72 23.99
C GLY A 175 -7.14 11.64 23.18
N ASP A 176 -7.85 10.67 22.60
CA ASP A 176 -7.24 9.73 21.67
C ASP A 176 -6.83 10.41 20.35
N LEU A 177 -5.76 9.90 19.73
CA LEU A 177 -5.47 10.11 18.32
C LEU A 177 -5.89 8.91 17.51
N VAL A 178 -6.75 9.10 16.53
CA VAL A 178 -6.99 8.14 15.48
C VAL A 178 -6.13 8.49 14.27
N TYR A 179 -5.13 7.67 13.99
CA TYR A 179 -4.18 7.88 12.91
C TYR A 179 -4.45 6.91 11.76
N ILE A 180 -4.96 7.42 10.65
CA ILE A 180 -5.26 6.65 9.43
C ILE A 180 -4.02 6.66 8.54
N THR A 181 -3.36 5.52 8.44
CA THR A 181 -2.10 5.36 7.67
C THR A 181 -2.29 4.75 6.28
N THR A 182 -3.53 4.60 5.86
CA THR A 182 -3.90 4.13 4.52
C THR A 182 -4.43 5.29 3.69
N THR A 183 -4.12 5.31 2.40
CA THR A 183 -4.78 6.25 1.48
C THR A 183 -6.10 5.64 1.03
N PRO A 184 -7.24 6.29 1.32
CA PRO A 184 -8.52 5.82 0.86
C PRO A 184 -8.59 5.84 -0.67
N THR A 185 -9.29 4.89 -1.26
CA THR A 185 -9.70 5.01 -2.66
C THR A 185 -10.80 6.06 -2.77
N THR A 186 -10.97 6.68 -3.95
CA THR A 186 -12.03 7.66 -4.20
C THR A 186 -13.42 7.16 -3.78
N ALA A 187 -13.68 5.86 -3.98
CA ALA A 187 -14.93 5.22 -3.55
C ALA A 187 -15.11 5.19 -2.02
N MET A 188 -14.02 5.33 -1.25
CA MET A 188 -14.05 5.29 0.22
C MET A 188 -14.03 6.67 0.86
N GLU A 189 -13.75 7.74 0.13
CA GLU A 189 -13.61 9.11 0.67
C GLU A 189 -14.81 9.54 1.52
N THR A 190 -16.03 9.33 1.02
CA THR A 190 -17.26 9.61 1.77
C THR A 190 -17.37 8.81 3.07
N THR A 191 -16.91 7.55 3.05
CA THR A 191 -16.95 6.69 4.24
C THR A 191 -15.92 7.14 5.26
N VAL A 192 -14.74 7.56 4.83
CA VAL A 192 -13.70 8.10 5.69
C VAL A 192 -14.18 9.40 6.34
N ALA A 193 -14.69 10.36 5.56
CA ALA A 193 -15.21 11.62 6.08
C ALA A 193 -16.32 11.42 7.12
N LYS A 194 -17.25 10.49 6.89
CA LYS A 194 -18.27 10.12 7.89
C LYS A 194 -17.65 9.49 9.15
N THR A 195 -16.59 8.70 8.99
CA THR A 195 -15.90 8.09 10.12
C THR A 195 -15.19 9.13 10.97
N GLU A 196 -14.54 10.10 10.33
CA GLU A 196 -13.90 11.23 11.02
C GLU A 196 -14.91 12.00 11.87
N ASP A 197 -16.08 12.35 11.30
CA ASP A 197 -17.15 13.06 12.05
C ASP A 197 -17.57 12.27 13.29
N ILE A 198 -17.72 10.94 13.18
CA ILE A 198 -18.09 10.08 14.32
C ILE A 198 -16.95 10.04 15.35
N VAL A 199 -15.70 9.99 14.93
CA VAL A 199 -14.52 9.97 15.81
C VAL A 199 -14.39 11.30 16.56
N TYR A 200 -14.55 12.44 15.88
CA TYR A 200 -14.56 13.77 16.52
C TYR A 200 -15.68 13.90 17.55
N ARG A 201 -16.87 13.36 17.27
CA ARG A 201 -17.99 13.34 18.24
C ARG A 201 -17.68 12.50 19.49
N ALA A 202 -16.80 11.51 19.37
CA ALA A 202 -16.32 10.73 20.51
C ALA A 202 -15.22 11.46 21.33
N GLY A 203 -14.84 12.68 20.95
CA GLY A 203 -13.83 13.50 21.65
C GLY A 203 -12.39 13.23 21.23
N ALA A 204 -12.16 12.43 20.20
CA ALA A 204 -10.83 12.11 19.70
C ALA A 204 -10.43 13.03 18.52
N THR A 205 -9.14 13.08 18.25
CA THR A 205 -8.58 13.76 17.08
C THR A 205 -8.31 12.76 15.97
N VAL A 206 -8.55 13.15 14.71
CA VAL A 206 -8.18 12.35 13.54
C VAL A 206 -7.02 13.00 12.82
N LYS A 207 -6.06 12.17 12.40
CA LYS A 207 -5.00 12.54 11.48
C LYS A 207 -4.91 11.49 10.37
N GLN A 208 -4.79 11.93 9.14
CA GLN A 208 -4.48 11.06 8.01
C GLN A 208 -3.03 11.24 7.59
N ILE A 209 -2.39 10.15 7.16
CA ILE A 209 -1.03 10.25 6.61
C ILE A 209 -0.99 11.08 5.32
N SER A 210 -2.10 11.10 4.59
CA SER A 210 -2.28 11.90 3.37
C SER A 210 -2.40 13.41 3.59
N ASP A 211 -2.55 13.87 4.83
CA ASP A 211 -2.60 15.29 5.16
C ASP A 211 -1.28 15.99 4.82
N ASN A 212 -0.16 15.28 4.98
CA ASN A 212 1.19 15.82 4.78
C ASN A 212 1.95 15.16 3.62
N LEU A 213 1.60 13.94 3.27
CA LEU A 213 2.35 13.14 2.30
C LEU A 213 1.41 12.51 1.26
N ARG A 214 1.83 12.56 0.01
CA ARG A 214 1.19 11.75 -1.01
C ARG A 214 1.69 10.31 -0.91
N VAL A 215 0.88 9.43 -0.36
CA VAL A 215 1.19 8.01 -0.20
C VAL A 215 0.47 7.19 -1.28
N SER A 216 1.21 6.35 -1.99
CA SER A 216 0.67 5.39 -2.96
C SER A 216 1.50 4.11 -2.94
N GLY A 217 0.83 2.98 -3.16
CA GLY A 217 1.48 1.70 -3.46
C GLY A 217 1.68 1.47 -4.96
N HIS A 218 1.31 2.44 -5.80
CA HIS A 218 1.36 2.35 -7.26
C HIS A 218 2.44 3.27 -7.83
N ALA A 219 3.04 2.81 -8.91
CA ALA A 219 4.09 3.49 -9.66
C ALA A 219 3.62 4.86 -10.20
N ASN A 220 4.47 5.86 -10.08
CA ASN A 220 4.28 7.15 -10.74
C ASN A 220 4.74 7.08 -12.22
N PRO A 221 4.48 8.10 -13.06
CA PRO A 221 4.89 8.08 -14.47
C PRO A 221 6.37 7.76 -14.71
N ASN A 222 7.29 8.25 -13.88
CA ASN A 222 8.72 7.95 -14.01
C ASN A 222 9.03 6.46 -13.74
N ASP A 223 8.37 5.88 -12.72
CA ASP A 223 8.51 4.46 -12.42
C ASP A 223 7.96 3.59 -13.55
N LEU A 224 6.82 4.01 -14.15
CA LEU A 224 6.20 3.32 -15.28
C LEU A 224 7.12 3.33 -16.51
N GLN A 225 7.71 4.48 -16.85
CA GLN A 225 8.69 4.60 -17.92
C GLN A 225 9.95 3.78 -17.63
N LEU A 226 10.41 3.75 -16.36
CA LEU A 226 11.56 2.93 -15.96
C LEU A 226 11.26 1.43 -16.15
N MET A 227 10.07 0.97 -15.76
CA MET A 227 9.66 -0.43 -15.96
C MET A 227 9.65 -0.79 -17.46
N LEU A 228 9.05 0.06 -18.29
CA LEU A 228 9.04 -0.14 -19.74
C LEU A 228 10.47 -0.18 -20.33
N ASN A 229 11.35 0.71 -19.87
CA ASN A 229 12.75 0.73 -20.31
C ASN A 229 13.57 -0.49 -19.85
N LEU A 230 13.30 -1.02 -18.66
CA LEU A 230 13.94 -2.24 -18.17
C LEU A 230 13.47 -3.47 -18.94
N MET A 231 12.16 -3.56 -19.21
CA MET A 231 11.55 -4.73 -19.86
C MET A 231 11.70 -4.71 -21.36
N LYS A 232 11.68 -3.55 -22.03
CA LYS A 232 11.70 -3.36 -23.48
C LYS A 232 10.78 -4.34 -24.22
N PRO A 233 9.48 -4.38 -23.83
CA PRO A 233 8.57 -5.39 -24.34
C PRO A 233 8.29 -5.20 -25.84
N LYS A 234 8.03 -6.31 -26.55
CA LYS A 234 7.55 -6.24 -27.92
C LYS A 234 6.12 -5.72 -27.99
N TYR A 235 5.29 -6.10 -27.01
CA TYR A 235 3.91 -5.65 -26.88
C TYR A 235 3.65 -5.17 -25.45
N PHE A 236 2.89 -4.08 -25.34
CA PHE A 236 2.53 -3.49 -24.08
C PHE A 236 1.02 -3.52 -23.86
N ILE A 237 0.60 -3.92 -22.66
CA ILE A 237 -0.79 -4.01 -22.26
C ILE A 237 -0.92 -3.29 -20.92
N PRO A 238 -1.37 -2.01 -20.89
CA PRO A 238 -1.68 -1.34 -19.65
C PRO A 238 -2.86 -2.04 -18.98
N VAL A 239 -2.71 -2.36 -17.69
CA VAL A 239 -3.74 -3.03 -16.87
C VAL A 239 -3.94 -2.30 -15.55
N GLN A 240 -4.94 -2.69 -14.79
CA GLN A 240 -5.24 -2.10 -13.46
C GLN A 240 -5.42 -0.59 -13.52
N GLY A 241 -6.63 -0.17 -13.79
CA GLY A 241 -7.00 1.23 -13.83
C GLY A 241 -8.28 1.47 -14.58
N GLU A 242 -8.78 2.68 -14.50
CA GLU A 242 -9.84 3.17 -15.36
C GLU A 242 -9.27 3.45 -16.77
N TYR A 243 -10.13 3.49 -17.79
CA TYR A 243 -9.70 3.70 -19.18
C TYR A 243 -8.75 4.90 -19.37
N ARG A 244 -9.01 6.04 -18.70
CA ARG A 244 -8.15 7.22 -18.74
C ARG A 244 -6.73 6.95 -18.24
N GLN A 245 -6.58 6.11 -17.21
CA GLN A 245 -5.29 5.70 -16.65
C GLN A 245 -4.55 4.76 -17.61
N LEU A 246 -5.28 3.82 -18.23
CA LEU A 246 -4.73 2.93 -19.26
C LEU A 246 -4.25 3.73 -20.47
N ALA A 247 -5.04 4.74 -20.91
CA ALA A 247 -4.68 5.62 -22.01
C ALA A 247 -3.43 6.45 -21.68
N ALA A 248 -3.37 7.07 -20.50
CA ALA A 248 -2.19 7.82 -20.07
C ALA A 248 -0.93 6.94 -20.02
N HIS A 249 -1.04 5.68 -19.58
CA HIS A 249 0.10 4.75 -19.57
C HIS A 249 0.52 4.35 -21.00
N ALA A 250 -0.44 4.22 -21.92
CA ALA A 250 -0.15 4.00 -23.34
C ALA A 250 0.60 5.19 -23.96
N ASP A 251 0.20 6.41 -23.62
CA ASP A 251 0.89 7.63 -24.06
C ASP A 251 2.33 7.70 -23.52
N LEU A 252 2.53 7.39 -22.22
CA LEU A 252 3.88 7.27 -21.63
C LEU A 252 4.75 6.25 -22.36
N ALA A 253 4.19 5.11 -22.76
CA ALA A 253 4.92 4.11 -23.52
C ALA A 253 5.26 4.62 -24.94
N HIS A 254 4.35 5.36 -25.56
CA HIS A 254 4.59 5.98 -26.86
C HIS A 254 5.69 7.06 -26.80
N GLU A 255 5.69 7.89 -25.78
CA GLU A 255 6.71 8.95 -25.55
C GLU A 255 8.13 8.38 -25.49
N ILE A 256 8.32 7.18 -24.93
CA ILE A 256 9.63 6.52 -24.90
C ILE A 256 9.95 5.72 -26.17
N GLY A 257 9.13 5.87 -27.23
CA GLY A 257 9.38 5.34 -28.58
C GLY A 257 8.65 4.06 -28.93
N MET A 258 7.70 3.58 -28.12
CA MET A 258 6.89 2.40 -28.46
C MET A 258 5.79 2.77 -29.47
N PRO A 259 5.67 2.06 -30.62
CA PRO A 259 4.60 2.34 -31.57
C PRO A 259 3.22 1.99 -31.01
N TYR A 260 2.20 2.83 -31.22
CA TYR A 260 0.82 2.55 -30.78
C TYR A 260 0.26 1.21 -31.26
N LYS A 261 0.67 0.75 -32.44
CA LYS A 261 0.25 -0.57 -32.99
C LYS A 261 0.70 -1.75 -32.11
N ASP A 262 1.68 -1.56 -31.25
CA ASP A 262 2.23 -2.58 -30.35
C ASP A 262 1.73 -2.39 -28.88
N ILE A 263 0.80 -1.42 -28.68
CA ILE A 263 0.15 -1.11 -27.39
C ILE A 263 -1.31 -1.50 -27.48
N PHE A 264 -1.78 -2.32 -26.54
CA PHE A 264 -3.15 -2.85 -26.52
C PHE A 264 -3.89 -2.42 -25.26
N ILE A 265 -4.76 -1.42 -25.38
CA ILE A 265 -5.71 -1.07 -24.31
C ILE A 265 -6.94 -1.98 -24.50
N THR A 266 -7.16 -2.88 -23.55
CA THR A 266 -8.22 -3.89 -23.61
C THR A 266 -9.30 -3.66 -22.57
N GLY A 267 -10.53 -4.02 -22.94
CA GLY A 267 -11.68 -4.07 -22.05
C GLY A 267 -11.82 -5.42 -21.34
N ARG A 268 -12.80 -5.51 -20.44
CA ARG A 268 -13.12 -6.78 -19.79
C ARG A 268 -13.73 -7.75 -20.79
N GLY A 269 -13.10 -8.91 -20.95
CA GLY A 269 -13.55 -9.96 -21.86
C GLY A 269 -12.80 -10.00 -23.17
N ASP A 270 -12.01 -8.97 -23.51
CA ASP A 270 -11.19 -8.97 -24.71
C ASP A 270 -10.12 -10.07 -24.64
N ILE A 271 -9.94 -10.76 -25.75
CA ILE A 271 -8.93 -11.81 -25.90
C ILE A 271 -7.81 -11.28 -26.79
N LEU A 272 -6.59 -11.28 -26.26
CA LEU A 272 -5.39 -11.03 -27.06
C LEU A 272 -4.78 -12.34 -27.49
N GLU A 273 -4.59 -12.51 -28.80
CA GLU A 273 -3.96 -13.69 -29.38
C GLU A 273 -2.63 -13.33 -30.02
N TYR A 274 -1.61 -14.14 -29.72
CA TYR A 274 -0.33 -14.07 -30.43
C TYR A 274 -0.19 -15.25 -31.40
N THR A 275 -0.28 -14.94 -32.68
CA THR A 275 -0.26 -15.94 -33.75
C THR A 275 0.62 -15.45 -34.89
N LYS A 276 1.45 -16.35 -35.47
CA LYS A 276 2.35 -16.05 -36.61
C LYS A 276 3.23 -14.81 -36.42
N GLY A 277 3.73 -14.64 -35.21
CA GLY A 277 4.66 -13.52 -34.87
C GLY A 277 3.98 -12.17 -34.59
N ARG A 278 2.65 -12.09 -34.52
CA ARG A 278 1.88 -10.88 -34.31
C ARG A 278 0.84 -11.07 -33.19
N MET A 279 0.62 -10.01 -32.43
CA MET A 279 -0.45 -9.93 -31.45
C MET A 279 -1.63 -9.16 -32.05
N SER A 280 -2.84 -9.61 -31.77
CA SER A 280 -4.08 -8.98 -32.20
C SER A 280 -5.20 -9.24 -31.20
N VAL A 281 -6.23 -8.42 -31.22
CA VAL A 281 -7.49 -8.68 -30.50
C VAL A 281 -8.26 -9.73 -31.29
N ALA A 282 -8.61 -10.84 -30.65
CA ALA A 282 -9.26 -11.99 -31.26
C ALA A 282 -10.76 -12.10 -30.92
N GLY A 283 -11.25 -11.38 -29.90
CA GLY A 283 -12.66 -11.39 -29.50
C GLY A 283 -12.92 -10.48 -28.30
#